data_0dbf9cd1f45a3345314a3785b46a7610
#
_entry.id   0dbf9cd1f45a3345314a3785b46a7610
#
_cell.length_a   1.000
_cell.length_b   1.000
_cell.length_c   1.000
_cell.angle_alpha   90.00
_cell.angle_beta   90.00
_cell.angle_gamma   90.00
#
_symmetry.space_group_name_H-M   'P 1'
#
loop_
_entity.id
_entity.type
_entity.pdbx_description
1 polymer ?
#
loop_
_entity_poly.entity_id
_entity_poly.type
_entity_poly.pdbx_seq_one_letter_code
_entity_poly.pdbx_strand_id
1 'polypeptide(L)'
;MTSTGSDVWYARHASPAGGGVLVTVAGPGFPDGAVVDLPGPPAHPAGWLAEAHVQDAGHVPVRVVVTPELAAGSPHLWFILGPAGTGDAVDLVAFSTATLDDGRVVGGDHLGAAGVTWADQVAALRWSPSSGLVSQVYVAPRARRRRVGTRIVVTADAVRVALGWAPLVSDGRVTDLGDAWLSAQGEVWRARVPAGGERPPPMTPAHEAFGVPSRQLVRDGSPVTGGHAPAAGCR
;
A
#
# COMPACT_ATOMS: atom_id res chain seq x y z
N MET A 1 33.89 -12.10 0.88
CA MET A 1 32.61 -12.32 1.58
C MET A 1 31.52 -12.09 0.55
N THR A 2 30.98 -13.15 -0.02
CA THR A 2 29.89 -13.07 -0.99
C THR A 2 28.59 -12.87 -0.18
N SER A 3 28.03 -11.66 -0.27
CA SER A 3 26.69 -11.41 0.23
C SER A 3 25.72 -12.29 -0.55
N THR A 4 25.13 -13.27 0.11
CA THR A 4 24.05 -14.12 -0.44
C THR A 4 22.68 -13.44 -0.26
N GLY A 5 22.65 -12.16 0.06
CA GLY A 5 21.44 -11.38 0.11
C GLY A 5 20.89 -11.11 -1.29
N SER A 6 19.61 -11.22 -1.48
CA SER A 6 18.96 -10.86 -2.73
C SER A 6 19.03 -9.34 -2.88
N ASP A 7 20.07 -8.83 -3.52
CA ASP A 7 20.20 -7.41 -3.82
C ASP A 7 19.01 -6.98 -4.69
N VAL A 8 18.48 -5.79 -4.42
CA VAL A 8 17.45 -5.16 -5.26
C VAL A 8 18.05 -3.93 -5.90
N TRP A 9 18.05 -3.89 -7.20
CA TRP A 9 18.52 -2.76 -7.99
C TRP A 9 17.44 -2.30 -8.97
N TYR A 10 17.65 -1.16 -9.61
CA TYR A 10 16.65 -0.51 -10.44
C TYR A 10 17.24 -0.13 -11.79
N ALA A 11 16.67 -0.70 -12.87
CA ALA A 11 16.99 -0.32 -14.24
C ALA A 11 16.12 0.87 -14.64
N ARG A 12 16.73 1.99 -15.04
CA ARG A 12 16.04 3.14 -15.58
C ARG A 12 16.21 3.19 -17.09
N HIS A 13 15.07 3.22 -17.78
CA HIS A 13 15.00 3.35 -19.22
C HIS A 13 14.34 4.68 -19.57
N ALA A 14 15.10 5.60 -20.17
CA ALA A 14 14.58 6.87 -20.64
C ALA A 14 13.71 6.66 -21.90
N SER A 15 12.61 7.38 -21.98
CA SER A 15 11.78 7.43 -23.19
C SER A 15 12.21 8.61 -24.07
N PRO A 16 12.35 8.44 -25.40
CA PRO A 16 12.64 9.55 -26.31
C PRO A 16 11.54 10.65 -26.33
N ALA A 17 10.33 10.28 -25.93
CA ALA A 17 9.19 11.21 -25.85
C ALA A 17 9.08 11.95 -24.51
N GLY A 18 10.10 11.86 -23.64
CA GLY A 18 10.06 12.30 -22.26
C GLY A 18 9.58 11.20 -21.32
N GLY A 19 9.89 11.36 -20.02
CA GLY A 19 9.58 10.35 -19.00
C GLY A 19 10.46 9.11 -19.11
N GLY A 20 9.96 7.98 -18.62
CA GLY A 20 10.71 6.73 -18.63
C GLY A 20 10.00 5.59 -17.91
N VAL A 21 10.72 4.48 -17.86
CA VAL A 21 10.31 3.29 -17.12
C VAL A 21 11.42 2.92 -16.14
N LEU A 22 11.03 2.65 -14.91
CA LEU A 22 11.90 2.14 -13.86
C LEU A 22 11.51 0.71 -13.56
N VAL A 23 12.42 -0.24 -13.80
CA VAL A 23 12.21 -1.67 -13.52
C VAL A 23 12.94 -2.04 -12.24
N THR A 24 12.21 -2.54 -11.25
CA THR A 24 12.78 -3.09 -10.01
C THR A 24 13.17 -4.55 -10.23
N VAL A 25 14.41 -4.91 -9.94
CA VAL A 25 14.96 -6.25 -10.16
C VAL A 25 15.58 -6.78 -8.87
N ALA A 26 15.19 -8.00 -8.47
CA ALA A 26 15.87 -8.73 -7.41
C ALA A 26 16.84 -9.74 -8.01
N GLY A 27 18.06 -9.76 -7.53
CA GLY A 27 19.08 -10.71 -7.97
C GLY A 27 20.43 -10.06 -8.24
N PRO A 28 21.42 -10.87 -8.62
CA PRO A 28 22.76 -10.39 -8.90
C PRO A 28 22.78 -9.48 -10.14
N GLY A 29 23.73 -8.57 -10.16
CA GLY A 29 23.92 -7.64 -11.28
C GLY A 29 24.51 -6.34 -10.81
N PHE A 30 23.84 -5.68 -9.88
CA PHE A 30 24.26 -4.42 -9.29
C PHE A 30 24.06 -4.45 -7.78
N PRO A 31 24.77 -3.59 -7.02
CA PRO A 31 24.62 -3.49 -5.57
C PRO A 31 23.17 -3.15 -5.17
N ASP A 32 22.78 -3.55 -3.96
CA ASP A 32 21.45 -3.20 -3.40
C ASP A 32 21.21 -1.69 -3.42
N GLY A 33 20.05 -1.30 -3.90
CA GLY A 33 19.64 0.09 -4.02
C GLY A 33 20.20 0.83 -5.25
N ALA A 34 21.07 0.22 -6.06
CA ALA A 34 21.64 0.88 -7.23
C ALA A 34 20.56 1.22 -8.27
N VAL A 35 20.60 2.45 -8.79
CA VAL A 35 19.80 2.87 -9.96
C VAL A 35 20.72 2.98 -11.15
N VAL A 36 20.46 2.22 -12.20
CA VAL A 36 21.34 2.10 -13.37
C VAL A 36 20.59 2.50 -14.63
N ASP A 37 21.14 3.46 -15.37
CA ASP A 37 20.58 3.88 -16.66
C ASP A 37 20.94 2.83 -17.73
N LEU A 38 19.93 2.22 -18.31
CA LEU A 38 20.11 1.23 -19.37
C LEU A 38 19.54 1.76 -20.70
N PRO A 39 20.27 1.53 -21.80
CA PRO A 39 19.79 1.90 -23.13
C PRO A 39 18.66 0.97 -23.62
N GLY A 40 17.86 1.48 -24.54
CA GLY A 40 16.82 0.70 -25.21
C GLY A 40 15.50 0.60 -24.46
N PRO A 41 14.55 -0.16 -24.99
CA PRO A 41 13.26 -0.35 -24.37
C PRO A 41 13.39 -1.13 -23.06
N PRO A 42 12.46 -0.94 -22.11
CA PRO A 42 12.46 -1.70 -20.86
C PRO A 42 12.38 -3.20 -21.14
N ALA A 43 13.21 -3.95 -20.44
CA ALA A 43 13.21 -5.40 -20.47
C ALA A 43 12.88 -5.94 -19.08
N HIS A 44 12.26 -7.10 -19.04
CA HIS A 44 11.96 -7.81 -17.80
C HIS A 44 12.95 -8.95 -17.59
N PRO A 45 14.13 -8.68 -16.98
CA PRO A 45 15.10 -9.72 -16.69
C PRO A 45 14.52 -10.71 -15.65
N ALA A 46 15.16 -11.88 -15.54
CA ALA A 46 14.83 -12.80 -14.45
C ALA A 46 14.93 -12.09 -13.10
N GLY A 47 13.92 -12.25 -12.24
CA GLY A 47 13.86 -11.60 -10.94
C GLY A 47 13.27 -10.17 -10.94
N TRP A 48 12.73 -9.66 -12.06
CA TRP A 48 12.01 -8.40 -12.02
C TRP A 48 10.80 -8.48 -11.08
N LEU A 49 10.54 -7.40 -10.34
CA LEU A 49 9.49 -7.33 -9.32
C LEU A 49 8.38 -6.36 -9.71
N ALA A 50 8.75 -5.21 -10.24
CA ALA A 50 7.82 -4.18 -10.64
C ALA A 50 8.38 -3.30 -11.75
N GLU A 51 7.48 -2.64 -12.47
CA GLU A 51 7.75 -1.63 -13.48
C GLU A 51 6.95 -0.38 -13.17
N ALA A 52 7.64 0.76 -12.99
CA ALA A 52 7.02 2.06 -12.75
C ALA A 52 7.14 2.95 -13.99
N HIS A 53 5.99 3.40 -14.50
CA HIS A 53 5.92 4.33 -15.63
C HIS A 53 5.91 5.76 -15.11
N VAL A 54 6.88 6.55 -15.52
CA VAL A 54 7.07 7.95 -15.10
C VAL A 54 6.90 8.85 -16.32
N GLN A 55 6.10 9.90 -16.21
CA GLN A 55 5.96 10.88 -17.30
C GLN A 55 7.18 11.77 -17.39
N ASP A 56 7.69 12.21 -16.24
CA ASP A 56 8.88 13.05 -16.12
C ASP A 56 9.75 12.58 -14.96
N ALA A 57 11.06 12.80 -15.05
CA ALA A 57 11.98 12.44 -13.97
C ALA A 57 11.63 13.19 -12.67
N GLY A 58 11.62 12.45 -11.56
CA GLY A 58 11.28 13.01 -10.23
C GLY A 58 9.79 13.24 -9.97
N HIS A 59 8.92 12.83 -10.89
CA HIS A 59 7.47 12.87 -10.69
C HIS A 59 6.91 11.52 -10.23
N VAL A 60 5.75 11.59 -9.58
CA VAL A 60 5.00 10.39 -9.17
C VAL A 60 4.76 9.51 -10.39
N PRO A 61 5.07 8.20 -10.33
CA PRO A 61 4.73 7.28 -11.41
C PRO A 61 3.23 7.32 -11.70
N VAL A 62 2.87 7.35 -12.96
CA VAL A 62 1.46 7.31 -13.35
C VAL A 62 0.87 5.90 -13.22
N ARG A 63 1.74 4.89 -13.23
CA ARG A 63 1.35 3.48 -13.11
C ARG A 63 2.50 2.65 -12.55
N VAL A 64 2.19 1.66 -11.73
CA VAL A 64 3.12 0.62 -11.29
C VAL A 64 2.53 -0.76 -11.60
N VAL A 65 3.22 -1.51 -12.43
CA VAL A 65 2.90 -2.90 -12.77
C VAL A 65 3.75 -3.81 -11.91
N VAL A 66 3.13 -4.70 -11.15
CA VAL A 66 3.83 -5.70 -10.33
C VAL A 66 3.81 -7.02 -11.08
N THR A 67 4.91 -7.79 -11.02
CA THR A 67 5.02 -9.08 -11.72
C THR A 67 3.85 -10.02 -11.36
N PRO A 68 3.37 -10.79 -12.35
CA PRO A 68 2.28 -11.74 -12.12
C PRO A 68 2.54 -12.72 -10.98
N GLU A 69 3.80 -13.11 -10.74
CA GLU A 69 4.17 -14.04 -9.67
C GLU A 69 3.92 -13.45 -8.28
N LEU A 70 4.24 -12.17 -8.09
CA LEU A 70 3.97 -11.45 -6.84
C LEU A 70 2.51 -11.04 -6.70
N ALA A 71 1.84 -10.78 -7.81
CA ALA A 71 0.45 -10.35 -7.85
C ALA A 71 -0.56 -11.50 -7.99
N ALA A 72 -0.11 -12.77 -8.07
CA ALA A 72 -0.98 -13.92 -8.29
C ALA A 72 -2.17 -13.96 -7.30
N GLY A 73 -3.39 -13.91 -7.82
CA GLY A 73 -4.62 -13.86 -7.01
C GLY A 73 -4.91 -12.51 -6.35
N SER A 74 -4.11 -11.47 -6.62
CA SER A 74 -4.44 -10.11 -6.18
C SER A 74 -5.65 -9.57 -6.94
N PRO A 75 -6.55 -8.83 -6.28
CA PRO A 75 -7.57 -8.10 -6.99
C PRO A 75 -6.95 -6.98 -7.84
N HIS A 76 -7.75 -6.42 -8.74
CA HIS A 76 -7.48 -5.13 -9.33
C HIS A 76 -7.19 -4.09 -8.25
N LEU A 77 -6.08 -3.35 -8.35
CA LEU A 77 -5.71 -2.30 -7.40
C LEU A 77 -5.22 -1.06 -8.14
N TRP A 78 -5.70 0.10 -7.69
CA TRP A 78 -5.14 1.39 -8.02
C TRP A 78 -4.85 2.16 -6.74
N PHE A 79 -4.06 3.24 -6.81
CA PHE A 79 -3.44 3.84 -5.65
C PHE A 79 -3.60 5.36 -5.65
N ILE A 80 -3.76 5.91 -4.44
CA ILE A 80 -3.63 7.34 -4.16
C ILE A 80 -2.36 7.56 -3.34
N LEU A 81 -1.48 8.45 -3.81
CA LEU A 81 -0.35 8.96 -3.07
C LEU A 81 -0.65 10.36 -2.57
N GLY A 82 -0.49 10.61 -1.29
CA GLY A 82 -0.73 11.93 -0.70
C GLY A 82 -0.03 12.15 0.63
N PRO A 83 -0.01 13.37 1.15
CA PRO A 83 0.55 13.67 2.46
C PRO A 83 -0.26 13.00 3.56
N ALA A 84 0.42 12.50 4.60
CA ALA A 84 -0.18 11.87 5.77
C ALA A 84 -0.32 12.87 6.94
N GLY A 85 -1.21 13.84 6.80
CA GLY A 85 -1.41 14.86 7.82
C GLY A 85 -0.26 15.88 7.90
N THR A 86 0.27 16.13 9.10
CA THR A 86 1.39 17.05 9.33
C THR A 86 2.72 16.30 9.38
N GLY A 87 3.78 16.91 8.85
CA GLY A 87 5.13 16.33 8.81
C GLY A 87 5.51 15.86 7.40
N ASP A 88 6.59 15.07 7.30
CA ASP A 88 7.09 14.55 6.02
C ASP A 88 6.52 13.17 5.66
N ALA A 89 5.58 12.64 6.43
CA ALA A 89 4.98 11.35 6.15
C ALA A 89 4.04 11.40 4.93
N VAL A 90 4.04 10.33 4.15
CA VAL A 90 3.14 10.12 3.02
C VAL A 90 2.37 8.83 3.17
N ASP A 91 1.16 8.82 2.62
CA ASP A 91 0.30 7.64 2.52
C ASP A 91 0.21 7.18 1.06
N LEU A 92 0.41 5.90 0.84
CA LEU A 92 -0.05 5.21 -0.37
C LEU A 92 -1.26 4.38 0.00
N VAL A 93 -2.42 4.74 -0.54
CA VAL A 93 -3.70 4.08 -0.23
C VAL A 93 -4.18 3.32 -1.44
N ALA A 94 -4.54 2.04 -1.26
CA ALA A 94 -5.00 1.16 -2.32
C ALA A 94 -6.53 1.01 -2.30
N PHE A 95 -7.12 1.03 -3.49
CA PHE A 95 -8.53 0.79 -3.75
C PHE A 95 -8.69 -0.38 -4.73
N SER A 96 -9.80 -1.12 -4.61
CA SER A 96 -10.08 -2.29 -5.45
C SER A 96 -11.38 -2.11 -6.22
N THR A 97 -11.59 -0.92 -6.76
CA THR A 97 -12.72 -0.60 -7.65
C THR A 97 -12.22 -0.54 -9.10
N ALA A 98 -13.12 -0.73 -10.06
CA ALA A 98 -12.80 -0.63 -11.49
C ALA A 98 -12.78 0.82 -12.02
N THR A 99 -12.68 1.80 -11.14
CA THR A 99 -12.75 3.23 -11.49
C THR A 99 -11.53 3.69 -12.29
N LEU A 100 -10.34 3.21 -11.92
CA LEU A 100 -9.09 3.48 -12.61
C LEU A 100 -8.42 2.16 -12.99
N ASP A 101 -7.49 2.21 -13.95
CA ASP A 101 -6.74 1.04 -14.42
C ASP A 101 -5.91 0.39 -13.31
N ASP A 102 -5.67 -0.91 -13.43
CA ASP A 102 -4.81 -1.65 -12.51
C ASP A 102 -3.40 -1.06 -12.47
N GLY A 103 -2.90 -0.85 -11.27
CA GLY A 103 -1.60 -0.23 -11.03
C GLY A 103 -1.58 1.29 -11.17
N ARG A 104 -2.68 1.96 -11.55
CA ARG A 104 -2.72 3.42 -11.65
C ARG A 104 -2.37 4.07 -10.31
N VAL A 105 -1.50 5.09 -10.35
CA VAL A 105 -1.17 5.93 -9.18
C VAL A 105 -1.61 7.37 -9.49
N VAL A 106 -2.32 7.98 -8.55
CA VAL A 106 -2.84 9.35 -8.68
C VAL A 106 -2.58 10.14 -7.39
N GLY A 107 -2.67 11.46 -7.46
CA GLY A 107 -2.60 12.32 -6.28
C GLY A 107 -3.87 12.31 -5.44
N GLY A 108 -3.79 12.83 -4.21
CA GLY A 108 -4.90 12.86 -3.26
C GLY A 108 -6.12 13.67 -3.71
N ASP A 109 -5.94 14.61 -4.63
CA ASP A 109 -6.98 15.41 -5.26
C ASP A 109 -7.95 14.60 -6.13
N HIS A 110 -7.55 13.42 -6.56
CA HIS A 110 -8.38 12.52 -7.39
C HIS A 110 -9.44 11.73 -6.62
N LEU A 111 -9.42 11.71 -5.29
CA LEU A 111 -10.36 10.90 -4.49
C LEU A 111 -11.82 11.18 -4.84
N GLY A 112 -12.22 12.44 -4.85
CA GLY A 112 -13.59 12.85 -5.18
C GLY A 112 -13.98 12.55 -6.62
N ALA A 113 -13.07 12.77 -7.56
CA ALA A 113 -13.30 12.49 -8.99
C ALA A 113 -13.42 10.99 -9.28
N ALA A 114 -12.76 10.14 -8.48
CA ALA A 114 -12.84 8.69 -8.60
C ALA A 114 -14.13 8.09 -8.02
N GLY A 115 -15.00 8.88 -7.37
CA GLY A 115 -16.26 8.40 -6.79
C GLY A 115 -16.07 7.37 -5.67
N VAL A 116 -14.93 7.38 -5.00
CA VAL A 116 -14.61 6.50 -3.86
C VAL A 116 -14.45 7.31 -2.60
N THR A 117 -14.59 6.65 -1.46
CA THR A 117 -14.38 7.23 -0.13
C THR A 117 -13.26 6.50 0.61
N TRP A 118 -12.76 7.05 1.69
CA TRP A 118 -11.76 6.38 2.53
C TRP A 118 -12.27 5.05 3.10
N ALA A 119 -13.57 4.82 3.20
CA ALA A 119 -14.15 3.54 3.62
C ALA A 119 -13.96 2.42 2.59
N ASP A 120 -13.72 2.77 1.32
CA ASP A 120 -13.52 1.83 0.23
C ASP A 120 -12.07 1.33 0.15
N GLN A 121 -11.15 1.91 0.93
CA GLN A 121 -9.76 1.49 0.96
C GLN A 121 -9.62 0.01 1.32
N VAL A 122 -8.72 -0.68 0.63
CA VAL A 122 -8.39 -2.09 0.90
C VAL A 122 -7.02 -2.27 1.54
N ALA A 123 -6.12 -1.30 1.37
CA ALA A 123 -4.83 -1.25 2.07
C ALA A 123 -4.31 0.18 2.15
N ALA A 124 -3.37 0.41 3.07
CA ALA A 124 -2.60 1.64 3.17
C ALA A 124 -1.19 1.34 3.67
N LEU A 125 -0.22 2.12 3.20
CA LEU A 125 1.15 2.11 3.67
C LEU A 125 1.59 3.55 3.91
N ARG A 126 2.13 3.81 5.11
CA ARG A 126 2.65 5.12 5.52
C ARG A 126 4.14 5.05 5.78
N TRP A 127 4.88 5.99 5.22
CA TRP A 127 6.32 6.13 5.47
C TRP A 127 6.77 7.57 5.38
N SER A 128 7.98 7.84 5.91
CA SER A 128 8.67 9.13 5.77
C SER A 128 9.56 9.09 4.52
N PRO A 129 9.37 9.96 3.53
CA PRO A 129 10.23 10.08 2.35
C PRO A 129 11.70 10.32 2.67
N SER A 130 11.99 11.11 3.70
CA SER A 130 13.37 11.49 4.06
C SER A 130 14.17 10.36 4.70
N SER A 131 13.52 9.53 5.53
CA SER A 131 14.18 8.44 6.27
C SER A 131 13.86 7.05 5.71
N GLY A 132 12.82 6.92 4.90
CA GLY A 132 12.29 5.63 4.45
C GLY A 132 11.54 4.84 5.52
N LEU A 133 11.42 5.39 6.76
CA LEU A 133 10.82 4.66 7.88
C LEU A 133 9.34 4.40 7.65
N VAL A 134 8.98 3.12 7.53
CA VAL A 134 7.60 2.66 7.42
C VAL A 134 6.99 2.63 8.82
N SER A 135 6.01 3.50 9.06
CA SER A 135 5.32 3.60 10.35
C SER A 135 4.02 2.79 10.40
N GLN A 136 3.44 2.46 9.23
CA GLN A 136 2.20 1.72 9.18
C GLN A 136 2.05 0.94 7.87
N VAL A 137 1.60 -0.32 7.98
CA VAL A 137 1.08 -1.12 6.86
C VAL A 137 -0.26 -1.69 7.30
N TYR A 138 -1.31 -1.36 6.56
CA TYR A 138 -2.67 -1.85 6.81
C TYR A 138 -3.20 -2.60 5.60
N VAL A 139 -3.88 -3.73 5.85
CA VAL A 139 -4.68 -4.44 4.84
C VAL A 139 -6.03 -4.78 5.47
N ALA A 140 -7.10 -4.31 4.84
CA ALA A 140 -8.46 -4.56 5.31
C ALA A 140 -8.73 -6.06 5.45
N PRO A 141 -9.45 -6.52 6.50
CA PRO A 141 -9.70 -7.96 6.74
C PRO A 141 -10.22 -8.69 5.50
N ARG A 142 -11.15 -8.08 4.75
CA ARG A 142 -11.73 -8.62 3.52
C ARG A 142 -10.75 -8.78 2.35
N ALA A 143 -9.60 -8.10 2.41
CA ALA A 143 -8.57 -8.10 1.37
C ALA A 143 -7.31 -8.92 1.73
N ARG A 144 -7.25 -9.47 2.95
CA ARG A 144 -6.10 -10.27 3.41
C ARG A 144 -6.00 -11.59 2.64
N ARG A 145 -4.78 -12.18 2.63
CA ARG A 145 -4.45 -13.45 1.95
C ARG A 145 -4.66 -13.41 0.43
N ARG A 146 -4.76 -12.21 -0.14
CA ARG A 146 -4.94 -11.94 -1.58
C ARG A 146 -3.79 -11.12 -2.17
N ARG A 147 -2.58 -11.28 -1.67
CA ARG A 147 -1.37 -10.58 -2.12
C ARG A 147 -1.44 -9.04 -2.09
N VAL A 148 -2.48 -8.45 -1.52
CA VAL A 148 -2.66 -6.98 -1.44
C VAL A 148 -1.50 -6.33 -0.67
N GLY A 149 -1.07 -6.92 0.46
CA GLY A 149 0.07 -6.43 1.23
C GLY A 149 1.38 -6.44 0.44
N THR A 150 1.63 -7.49 -0.35
CA THR A 150 2.82 -7.57 -1.22
C THR A 150 2.76 -6.49 -2.30
N ARG A 151 1.61 -6.34 -2.97
CA ARG A 151 1.46 -5.34 -4.02
C ARG A 151 1.68 -3.92 -3.52
N ILE A 152 1.10 -3.54 -2.37
CA ILE A 152 1.24 -2.17 -1.87
C ILE A 152 2.68 -1.86 -1.46
N VAL A 153 3.41 -2.81 -0.85
CA VAL A 153 4.82 -2.62 -0.48
C VAL A 153 5.71 -2.49 -1.70
N VAL A 154 5.55 -3.36 -2.70
CA VAL A 154 6.31 -3.29 -3.96
C VAL A 154 5.99 -2.02 -4.73
N THR A 155 4.72 -1.59 -4.75
CA THR A 155 4.32 -0.32 -5.37
C THR A 155 4.95 0.87 -4.64
N ALA A 156 4.95 0.90 -3.31
CA ALA A 156 5.58 1.96 -2.52
C ALA A 156 7.10 2.03 -2.77
N ASP A 157 7.77 0.88 -2.90
CA ASP A 157 9.19 0.82 -3.22
C ASP A 157 9.48 1.40 -4.63
N ALA A 158 8.68 1.05 -5.63
CA ALA A 158 8.80 1.61 -6.97
C ALA A 158 8.53 3.13 -7.00
N VAL A 159 7.53 3.61 -6.26
CA VAL A 159 7.21 5.04 -6.11
C VAL A 159 8.36 5.81 -5.46
N ARG A 160 8.90 5.31 -4.33
CA ARG A 160 9.98 6.01 -3.62
C ARG A 160 11.24 6.14 -4.49
N VAL A 161 11.58 5.11 -5.28
CA VAL A 161 12.75 5.16 -6.18
C VAL A 161 12.53 6.16 -7.32
N ALA A 162 11.34 6.17 -7.93
CA ALA A 162 11.00 7.11 -8.97
C ALA A 162 11.12 8.58 -8.49
N LEU A 163 10.81 8.82 -7.21
CA LEU A 163 10.89 10.14 -6.57
C LEU A 163 12.27 10.44 -5.94
N GLY A 164 13.20 9.50 -5.96
CA GLY A 164 14.51 9.66 -5.33
C GLY A 164 14.47 9.67 -3.80
N TRP A 165 13.45 9.09 -3.18
CA TRP A 165 13.28 9.02 -1.73
C TRP A 165 14.09 7.91 -1.09
N ALA A 166 14.28 7.99 0.23
CA ALA A 166 15.04 7.01 1.00
C ALA A 166 14.47 5.58 0.86
N PRO A 167 15.31 4.54 0.95
CA PRO A 167 14.88 3.14 0.95
C PRO A 167 13.89 2.84 2.07
N LEU A 168 12.84 2.06 1.79
CA LEU A 168 11.88 1.64 2.81
C LEU A 168 12.59 0.77 3.85
N VAL A 169 12.45 1.15 5.12
CA VAL A 169 12.97 0.43 6.28
C VAL A 169 11.88 0.32 7.34
N SER A 170 11.90 -0.75 8.14
CA SER A 170 11.03 -0.91 9.31
C SER A 170 11.79 -0.55 10.58
N ASP A 171 11.09 -0.10 11.62
CA ASP A 171 11.62 0.03 12.97
C ASP A 171 11.71 -1.30 13.74
N GLY A 172 11.36 -2.41 13.07
CA GLY A 172 11.33 -3.75 13.66
C GLY A 172 10.05 -4.06 14.43
N ARG A 173 9.14 -3.10 14.58
CA ARG A 173 7.85 -3.32 15.26
C ARG A 173 6.85 -3.95 14.29
N VAL A 174 6.68 -5.27 14.38
CA VAL A 174 5.82 -6.04 13.49
C VAL A 174 4.71 -6.74 14.28
N THR A 175 3.47 -6.63 13.79
CA THR A 175 2.35 -7.43 14.31
C THR A 175 2.49 -8.89 13.89
N ASP A 176 1.74 -9.81 14.50
CA ASP A 176 1.73 -11.23 14.11
C ASP A 176 1.39 -11.42 12.62
N LEU A 177 0.50 -10.58 12.07
CA LEU A 177 0.17 -10.60 10.64
C LEU A 177 1.31 -10.07 9.77
N GLY A 178 2.02 -9.05 10.24
CA GLY A 178 3.21 -8.50 9.59
C GLY A 178 4.34 -9.53 9.58
N ASP A 179 4.59 -10.21 10.70
CA ASP A 179 5.59 -11.27 10.82
C ASP A 179 5.27 -12.47 9.92
N ALA A 180 4.01 -12.91 9.89
CA ALA A 180 3.56 -13.95 8.98
C ALA A 180 3.72 -13.54 7.50
N TRP A 181 3.49 -12.27 7.17
CA TRP A 181 3.72 -11.76 5.82
C TRP A 181 5.21 -11.73 5.48
N LEU A 182 6.08 -11.18 6.36
CA LEU A 182 7.52 -11.16 6.17
C LEU A 182 8.10 -12.57 6.02
N SER A 183 7.58 -13.53 6.80
CA SER A 183 8.00 -14.92 6.72
C SER A 183 7.66 -15.59 5.39
N ALA A 184 6.62 -15.12 4.72
CA ALA A 184 6.21 -15.58 3.40
C ALA A 184 6.92 -14.84 2.25
N GLN A 185 7.64 -13.74 2.53
CA GLN A 185 8.43 -13.02 1.55
C GLN A 185 9.86 -13.58 1.48
N GLY A 186 10.50 -13.40 0.35
CA GLY A 186 11.93 -13.71 0.20
C GLY A 186 12.82 -12.85 1.11
N GLU A 187 14.10 -13.14 1.09
CA GLU A 187 15.12 -12.51 1.94
C GLU A 187 15.22 -10.98 1.75
N VAL A 188 14.88 -10.50 0.56
CA VAL A 188 14.86 -9.08 0.18
C VAL A 188 14.12 -8.19 1.19
N TRP A 189 12.92 -8.60 1.59
CA TRP A 189 12.10 -7.81 2.53
C TRP A 189 12.47 -8.05 3.98
N ARG A 190 12.95 -9.27 4.31
CA ARG A 190 13.42 -9.59 5.66
C ARG A 190 14.65 -8.80 6.06
N ALA A 191 15.59 -8.62 5.14
CA ALA A 191 16.82 -7.86 5.41
C ALA A 191 16.55 -6.38 5.75
N ARG A 192 15.37 -5.86 5.39
CA ARG A 192 14.95 -4.46 5.67
C ARG A 192 14.23 -4.29 7.01
N VAL A 193 14.05 -5.38 7.76
CA VAL A 193 13.41 -5.36 9.09
C VAL A 193 14.43 -5.78 10.13
N PRO A 194 14.81 -4.91 11.08
CA PRO A 194 15.72 -5.25 12.16
C PRO A 194 15.19 -6.43 12.98
N ALA A 195 16.08 -7.33 13.36
CA ALA A 195 15.73 -8.42 14.26
C ALA A 195 15.43 -7.90 15.68
N GLY A 196 14.41 -8.45 16.34
CA GLY A 196 14.15 -8.21 17.76
C GLY A 196 13.34 -6.97 18.10
N GLY A 197 12.57 -6.43 17.15
CA GLY A 197 11.63 -5.33 17.41
C GLY A 197 10.48 -5.71 18.35
N GLU A 198 9.91 -4.72 19.03
CA GLU A 198 8.72 -4.85 19.87
C GLU A 198 7.51 -5.30 19.02
N ARG A 199 6.70 -6.23 19.55
CA ARG A 199 5.51 -6.70 18.88
C ARG A 199 4.28 -5.89 19.33
N PRO A 200 3.79 -4.92 18.51
CA PRO A 200 2.63 -4.14 18.88
C PRO A 200 1.35 -4.97 18.83
N PRO A 201 0.30 -4.59 19.57
CA PRO A 201 -0.99 -5.26 19.48
C PRO A 201 -1.58 -5.17 18.06
N PRO A 202 -2.43 -6.11 17.64
CA PRO A 202 -3.07 -6.05 16.33
C PRO A 202 -3.93 -4.79 16.21
N MET A 203 -3.80 -4.08 15.10
CA MET A 203 -4.57 -2.85 14.82
C MET A 203 -6.05 -3.11 14.51
N THR A 204 -6.42 -4.36 14.24
CA THR A 204 -7.81 -4.77 14.00
C THR A 204 -8.38 -5.35 15.28
N PRO A 205 -9.51 -4.84 15.80
CA PRO A 205 -10.19 -5.44 16.93
C PRO A 205 -10.48 -6.93 16.73
N ALA A 206 -10.36 -7.73 17.78
CA ALA A 206 -10.49 -9.19 17.69
C ALA A 206 -11.86 -9.64 17.10
N HIS A 207 -12.93 -8.90 17.36
CA HIS A 207 -14.27 -9.20 16.83
C HIS A 207 -14.39 -9.02 15.30
N GLU A 208 -13.61 -8.13 14.70
CA GLU A 208 -13.56 -7.97 13.24
C GLU A 208 -12.70 -9.06 12.58
N ALA A 209 -11.72 -9.60 13.30
CA ALA A 209 -10.83 -10.63 12.77
C ALA A 209 -11.57 -11.96 12.49
N PHE A 210 -12.68 -12.23 13.18
CA PHE A 210 -13.42 -13.48 13.07
C PHE A 210 -14.72 -13.40 12.27
N GLY A 211 -15.01 -12.25 11.63
CA GLY A 211 -16.15 -12.12 10.72
C GLY A 211 -17.53 -12.31 11.41
N VAL A 212 -17.62 -12.15 12.73
CA VAL A 212 -18.90 -12.20 13.43
C VAL A 212 -19.59 -10.85 13.24
N PRO A 213 -20.73 -10.79 12.53
CA PRO A 213 -21.45 -9.52 12.40
C PRO A 213 -21.88 -9.08 13.79
N SER A 214 -21.55 -7.84 14.15
CA SER A 214 -22.05 -7.22 15.38
C SER A 214 -23.59 -7.21 15.33
N ARG A 215 -24.23 -8.11 16.09
CA ARG A 215 -25.66 -7.98 16.36
C ARG A 215 -25.84 -6.69 17.13
N GLN A 216 -26.35 -5.65 16.45
CA GLN A 216 -26.92 -4.52 17.12
C GLN A 216 -28.00 -5.07 18.06
N LEU A 217 -27.75 -4.98 19.36
CA LEU A 217 -28.78 -5.11 20.38
C LEU A 217 -29.78 -3.97 20.15
N VAL A 218 -30.83 -4.28 19.40
CA VAL A 218 -32.03 -3.46 19.38
C VAL A 218 -32.57 -3.53 20.81
N ARG A 219 -32.37 -2.48 21.61
CA ARG A 219 -33.07 -2.28 22.87
C ARG A 219 -34.52 -2.04 22.52
N ASP A 220 -35.34 -3.02 22.77
CA ASP A 220 -36.78 -2.90 22.73
C ASP A 220 -37.20 -1.72 23.61
N GLY A 221 -37.84 -0.75 22.95
CA GLY A 221 -38.41 0.39 23.61
C GLY A 221 -39.58 -0.03 24.48
N SER A 222 -39.51 0.32 25.75
CA SER A 222 -40.65 0.27 26.67
C SER A 222 -41.83 1.13 26.17
N PRO A 223 -43.10 0.67 26.32
CA PRO A 223 -44.23 1.44 25.87
C PRO A 223 -44.50 2.61 26.80
N VAL A 224 -44.60 3.81 26.24
CA VAL A 224 -45.13 4.98 26.92
C VAL A 224 -46.66 4.86 26.96
N THR A 225 -47.17 4.58 28.16
CA THR A 225 -48.58 4.64 28.49
C THR A 225 -49.13 6.06 28.38
N GLY A 226 -50.30 6.14 27.82
CA GLY A 226 -51.00 7.36 27.47
C GLY A 226 -51.41 8.28 28.64
N GLY A 227 -51.60 9.51 28.34
CA GLY A 227 -52.23 10.54 29.13
C GLY A 227 -53.23 11.29 28.25
N HIS A 228 -54.48 11.16 28.67
CA HIS A 228 -55.72 11.64 28.06
C HIS A 228 -55.81 13.16 28.03
N ALA A 229 -56.54 13.65 27.04
CA ALA A 229 -57.00 15.03 26.83
C ALA A 229 -57.86 15.59 27.99
N PRO A 230 -58.26 16.85 28.02
CA PRO A 230 -59.38 17.28 27.16
C PRO A 230 -59.33 18.73 26.62
N ALA A 231 -60.25 18.93 25.69
CA ALA A 231 -60.70 20.11 24.97
C ALA A 231 -61.10 21.32 25.78
N ALA A 232 -61.02 22.47 25.16
CA ALA A 232 -61.96 23.64 25.12
C ALA A 232 -61.13 24.81 24.50
N GLY A 233 -61.55 25.58 23.54
CA GLY A 233 -62.85 26.11 23.22
C GLY A 233 -62.67 27.58 22.84
N CYS A 234 -63.30 28.03 21.77
CA CYS A 234 -63.73 29.41 21.48
C CYS A 234 -62.72 30.52 21.16
N ARG A 235 -62.68 30.99 20.03
CA ARG A 235 -63.33 32.03 19.23
C ARG A 235 -62.53 32.39 18.01
#